data_8a18f5fd318940754d1e20522e501ddb
#
_entry.id   8a18f5fd318940754d1e20522e501ddb
#
_cell.length_a   1.000
_cell.length_b   1.000
_cell.length_c   1.000
_cell.angle_alpha   90.00
_cell.angle_beta   90.00
_cell.angle_gamma   90.00
#
_symmetry.space_group_name_H-M   'P 1'
#
loop_
_entity.id
_entity.type
_entity.pdbx_description
1 polymer ?
#
loop_
_entity_poly.entity_id
_entity_poly.type
_entity_poly.pdbx_seq_one_letter_code
_entity_poly.pdbx_strand_id
1 'polypeptide(L)'
;MKISVRNLEPTKVKLTVTVEPEELNPYLDAARKEIAKQVNVPGFRKGHVPGKIIDQRIGFAVVAGEAVNDAVPELYSKALDEKKIRPMGQPEFDVQDVPQSANDETKLKFTATVERRPDIELPEIDGLEIAISKPEVKDEDVDKRLETLRQRFGTLVGVDRPAAKGDFANIDLTAEIDGETVDSQEGVSYELGSNTMLDGLDEALDGLSAGEETTFEGTLEAGEHEGQKATVKVKVNSVKAEELPELNDEFASEASEFDTLDELKADIRKAAAQDAEGRQATEARDAFIAKLQEGLEIPVPKGVKANMVEEQLKGMTPDPGKATKEQKAQAEETVEKDLRDQMVLDALAEKLDVQVSQSDVFNFLASIAQQYGMDPNNFIQAIIKNGQLGSAVQEVGRSKGLLAGMRAVKFTADGEVVDLSAFLGEAAEDEESESVEAASAAAAVADELSAKDDAKDAE
;
A
#
# COMPACT_ATOMS: atom_id res chain seq x y z
N MET A 1 -11.15 20.31 31.32
CA MET A 1 -11.26 20.53 29.85
C MET A 1 -12.72 20.48 29.42
N LYS A 2 -13.17 21.37 28.52
CA LYS A 2 -14.53 21.35 27.96
C LYS A 2 -14.42 21.14 26.44
N ILE A 3 -15.10 20.11 25.91
CA ILE A 3 -15.06 19.74 24.53
C ILE A 3 -16.43 19.86 23.89
N SER A 4 -16.54 20.58 22.78
CA SER A 4 -17.72 20.58 21.95
C SER A 4 -17.38 20.11 20.53
N VAL A 5 -18.27 19.30 19.97
CA VAL A 5 -18.12 18.71 18.63
C VAL A 5 -19.20 19.25 17.73
N ARG A 6 -18.82 19.68 16.53
CA ARG A 6 -19.74 20.09 15.48
C ARG A 6 -19.42 19.30 14.21
N ASN A 7 -20.40 18.53 13.75
CA ASN A 7 -20.31 17.87 12.46
C ASN A 7 -20.42 18.92 11.32
N LEU A 8 -19.44 18.97 10.46
CA LEU A 8 -19.42 19.84 9.26
C LEU A 8 -19.96 19.05 8.06
N GLU A 9 -19.52 17.80 7.91
CA GLU A 9 -19.93 16.84 6.89
C GLU A 9 -20.04 15.45 7.58
N PRO A 10 -20.62 14.44 6.95
CA PRO A 10 -20.66 13.10 7.53
C PRO A 10 -19.27 12.56 7.94
N THR A 11 -18.24 12.94 7.19
CA THR A 11 -16.85 12.53 7.40
C THR A 11 -15.94 13.64 7.92
N LYS A 12 -16.47 14.83 8.31
CA LYS A 12 -15.65 15.95 8.77
C LYS A 12 -16.25 16.60 10.01
N VAL A 13 -15.44 16.74 11.05
CA VAL A 13 -15.85 17.34 12.32
C VAL A 13 -14.93 18.48 12.72
N LYS A 14 -15.50 19.43 13.44
CA LYS A 14 -14.76 20.49 14.13
C LYS A 14 -14.93 20.29 15.64
N LEU A 15 -13.82 20.04 16.31
CA LEU A 15 -13.75 20.05 17.77
C LEU A 15 -13.39 21.47 18.22
N THR A 16 -14.03 21.92 19.30
CA THR A 16 -13.62 23.11 20.02
C THR A 16 -13.27 22.69 21.43
N VAL A 17 -12.02 22.88 21.80
CA VAL A 17 -11.48 22.50 23.11
C VAL A 17 -11.17 23.78 23.89
N THR A 18 -11.70 23.83 25.11
CA THR A 18 -11.43 24.92 26.06
C THR A 18 -10.78 24.30 27.30
N VAL A 19 -9.60 24.78 27.62
CA VAL A 19 -8.71 24.25 28.67
C VAL A 19 -8.66 25.25 29.81
N GLU A 20 -8.92 24.79 31.02
CA GLU A 20 -8.83 25.64 32.20
C GLU A 20 -7.37 25.96 32.53
N PRO A 21 -7.06 27.13 33.14
CA PRO A 21 -5.70 27.51 33.49
C PRO A 21 -4.94 26.45 34.31
N GLU A 22 -5.65 25.76 35.24
CA GLU A 22 -5.04 24.72 36.06
C GLU A 22 -4.55 23.51 35.22
N GLU A 23 -5.27 23.18 34.14
CA GLU A 23 -4.91 22.07 33.22
C GLU A 23 -3.76 22.48 32.30
N LEU A 24 -3.55 23.78 32.02
CA LEU A 24 -2.46 24.30 31.21
C LEU A 24 -1.14 24.48 32.00
N ASN A 25 -1.22 24.67 33.32
CA ASN A 25 -0.07 24.91 34.18
C ASN A 25 1.06 23.87 34.05
N PRO A 26 0.80 22.54 33.98
CA PRO A 26 1.85 21.55 33.80
C PRO A 26 2.67 21.79 32.51
N TYR A 27 2.01 22.16 31.43
CA TYR A 27 2.66 22.45 30.12
C TYR A 27 3.46 23.75 30.21
N LEU A 28 2.96 24.79 30.86
CA LEU A 28 3.72 26.02 31.10
C LEU A 28 4.97 25.77 31.93
N ASP A 29 4.90 24.91 32.94
CA ASP A 29 6.05 24.56 33.77
C ASP A 29 7.05 23.67 33.01
N ALA A 30 6.59 22.79 32.12
CA ALA A 30 7.45 21.99 31.24
C ALA A 30 8.18 22.91 30.23
N ALA A 31 7.45 23.80 29.56
CA ALA A 31 8.00 24.77 28.62
C ALA A 31 9.06 25.67 29.28
N ARG A 32 8.79 26.16 30.51
CA ARG A 32 9.82 26.93 31.28
C ARG A 32 11.09 26.14 31.53
N LYS A 33 10.98 24.84 31.87
CA LYS A 33 12.13 23.96 32.08
C LYS A 33 12.92 23.73 30.80
N GLU A 34 12.22 23.53 29.69
CA GLU A 34 12.83 23.28 28.39
C GLU A 34 13.56 24.54 27.89
N ILE A 35 12.91 25.70 27.95
CA ILE A 35 13.53 26.99 27.63
C ILE A 35 14.74 27.26 28.54
N ALA A 36 14.65 26.94 29.85
CA ALA A 36 15.79 27.12 30.77
C ALA A 36 17.01 26.28 30.38
N LYS A 37 16.86 25.14 29.72
CA LYS A 37 17.95 24.30 29.18
C LYS A 37 18.59 24.91 27.93
N GLN A 38 17.86 25.70 27.17
CA GLN A 38 18.31 26.25 25.89
C GLN A 38 18.96 27.64 26.08
N VAL A 39 18.46 28.46 27.01
CA VAL A 39 18.89 29.84 27.19
C VAL A 39 20.01 30.01 28.24
N ASN A 40 20.86 31.03 28.05
CA ASN A 40 21.85 31.43 29.03
C ASN A 40 21.41 32.73 29.70
N VAL A 41 21.00 32.63 30.98
CA VAL A 41 20.57 33.79 31.77
C VAL A 41 21.69 34.17 32.76
N PRO A 42 22.24 35.40 32.66
CA PRO A 42 23.29 35.85 33.59
C PRO A 42 22.89 35.70 35.06
N GLY A 43 23.74 35.09 35.87
CA GLY A 43 23.51 34.86 37.29
C GLY A 43 22.87 33.50 37.64
N PHE A 44 22.50 32.68 36.63
CA PHE A 44 21.95 31.36 36.83
C PHE A 44 22.71 30.30 36.01
N ARG A 45 22.77 29.08 36.57
CA ARG A 45 23.32 27.93 35.83
C ARG A 45 22.27 27.48 34.77
N LYS A 46 22.75 27.16 33.58
CA LYS A 46 21.94 26.65 32.47
C LYS A 46 21.08 25.46 32.95
N GLY A 47 19.77 25.49 32.67
CA GLY A 47 18.81 24.51 33.13
C GLY A 47 18.27 24.70 34.57
N HIS A 48 18.77 25.69 35.32
CA HIS A 48 18.36 25.95 36.72
C HIS A 48 17.86 27.39 36.90
N VAL A 49 17.26 27.97 35.89
CA VAL A 49 16.64 29.30 35.95
C VAL A 49 15.23 29.19 36.50
N PRO A 50 14.85 29.95 37.57
CA PRO A 50 13.46 29.93 38.06
C PRO A 50 12.47 30.40 37.01
N GLY A 51 11.30 29.77 36.93
CA GLY A 51 10.26 30.03 35.89
C GLY A 51 9.87 31.51 35.79
N LYS A 52 9.71 32.22 36.93
CA LYS A 52 9.46 33.68 36.96
C LYS A 52 10.53 34.52 36.25
N ILE A 53 11.78 34.08 36.32
CA ILE A 53 12.89 34.78 35.65
C ILE A 53 12.86 34.51 34.16
N ILE A 54 12.47 33.28 33.75
CA ILE A 54 12.25 32.94 32.35
C ILE A 54 11.15 33.83 31.79
N ASP A 55 9.97 33.89 32.45
CA ASP A 55 8.84 34.73 32.03
C ASP A 55 9.22 36.21 31.86
N GLN A 56 10.09 36.74 32.76
CA GLN A 56 10.54 38.14 32.70
C GLN A 56 11.62 38.42 31.64
N ARG A 57 12.53 37.47 31.37
CA ARG A 57 13.68 37.68 30.49
C ARG A 57 13.41 37.28 29.05
N ILE A 58 12.67 36.22 28.85
CA ILE A 58 12.35 35.66 27.54
C ILE A 58 10.99 36.19 27.09
N GLY A 59 10.08 36.44 28.04
CA GLY A 59 8.71 36.86 27.82
C GLY A 59 7.74 35.68 27.96
N PHE A 60 6.64 35.93 28.68
CA PHE A 60 5.62 34.91 28.90
C PHE A 60 5.00 34.40 27.60
N ALA A 61 4.88 35.24 26.58
CA ALA A 61 4.32 34.85 25.27
C ALA A 61 5.13 33.72 24.60
N VAL A 62 6.44 33.69 24.76
CA VAL A 62 7.30 32.62 24.23
C VAL A 62 7.05 31.32 25.00
N VAL A 63 6.98 31.42 26.34
CA VAL A 63 6.67 30.26 27.20
C VAL A 63 5.29 29.71 26.89
N ALA A 64 4.29 30.57 26.72
CA ALA A 64 2.93 30.17 26.37
C ALA A 64 2.87 29.53 24.97
N GLY A 65 3.61 30.06 24.01
CA GLY A 65 3.72 29.48 22.67
C GLY A 65 4.25 28.06 22.69
N GLU A 66 5.36 27.83 23.41
CA GLU A 66 5.95 26.49 23.57
C GLU A 66 4.99 25.54 24.29
N ALA A 67 4.39 25.99 25.40
CA ALA A 67 3.41 25.20 26.15
C ALA A 67 2.18 24.82 25.31
N VAL A 68 1.71 25.71 24.43
CA VAL A 68 0.58 25.45 23.51
C VAL A 68 0.97 24.45 22.44
N ASN A 69 2.18 24.54 21.90
CA ASN A 69 2.68 23.59 20.89
C ASN A 69 2.70 22.16 21.44
N ASP A 70 3.05 21.98 22.71
CA ASP A 70 3.07 20.67 23.37
C ASP A 70 1.66 20.24 23.81
N ALA A 71 0.86 21.18 24.36
CA ALA A 71 -0.46 20.90 24.92
C ALA A 71 -1.50 20.55 23.86
N VAL A 72 -1.51 21.24 22.70
CA VAL A 72 -2.57 21.10 21.70
C VAL A 72 -2.66 19.69 21.15
N PRO A 73 -1.57 19.01 20.71
CA PRO A 73 -1.63 17.64 20.23
C PRO A 73 -2.11 16.65 21.31
N GLU A 74 -1.60 16.77 22.53
CA GLU A 74 -1.98 15.87 23.63
C GLU A 74 -3.44 16.04 24.04
N LEU A 75 -3.90 17.29 24.19
CA LEU A 75 -5.29 17.61 24.54
C LEU A 75 -6.27 17.26 23.41
N TYR A 76 -5.82 17.34 22.15
CA TYR A 76 -6.58 16.87 21.00
C TYR A 76 -6.77 15.37 21.06
N SER A 77 -5.71 14.58 21.31
CA SER A 77 -5.82 13.14 21.47
C SER A 77 -6.82 12.76 22.56
N LYS A 78 -6.71 13.37 23.76
CA LYS A 78 -7.67 13.18 24.84
C LYS A 78 -9.11 13.55 24.46
N ALA A 79 -9.27 14.59 23.61
CA ALA A 79 -10.60 15.01 23.15
C ALA A 79 -11.20 14.01 22.15
N LEU A 80 -10.40 13.40 21.29
CA LEU A 80 -10.82 12.33 20.40
C LEU A 80 -11.30 11.11 21.16
N ASP A 81 -10.52 10.67 22.16
CA ASP A 81 -10.84 9.50 23.00
C ASP A 81 -12.14 9.72 23.78
N GLU A 82 -12.28 10.89 24.44
CA GLU A 82 -13.51 11.23 25.21
C GLU A 82 -14.76 11.25 24.32
N LYS A 83 -14.62 11.71 23.07
CA LYS A 83 -15.74 11.80 22.12
C LYS A 83 -15.85 10.58 21.19
N LYS A 84 -14.97 9.58 21.34
CA LYS A 84 -14.92 8.36 20.52
C LYS A 84 -14.86 8.68 19.01
N ILE A 85 -14.10 9.74 18.65
CA ILE A 85 -13.92 10.12 17.25
C ILE A 85 -12.72 9.37 16.71
N ARG A 86 -12.91 8.71 15.57
CA ARG A 86 -11.84 8.01 14.82
C ARG A 86 -11.31 8.93 13.73
N PRO A 87 -10.17 9.63 13.95
CA PRO A 87 -9.63 10.57 12.98
C PRO A 87 -9.07 9.84 11.76
N MET A 88 -9.20 10.47 10.60
CA MET A 88 -8.56 10.08 9.36
C MET A 88 -7.80 11.29 8.80
N GLY A 89 -6.52 11.12 8.50
CA GLY A 89 -5.67 12.21 8.03
C GLY A 89 -5.21 13.18 9.14
N GLN A 90 -4.61 14.27 8.74
CA GLN A 90 -4.02 15.27 9.63
C GLN A 90 -5.08 16.30 10.06
N PRO A 91 -5.14 16.68 11.35
CA PRO A 91 -6.03 17.76 11.81
C PRO A 91 -5.49 19.12 11.44
N GLU A 92 -6.39 20.05 11.13
CA GLU A 92 -6.10 21.48 11.04
C GLU A 92 -6.39 22.14 12.39
N PHE A 93 -5.35 22.68 13.04
CA PHE A 93 -5.46 23.39 14.30
C PHE A 93 -5.58 24.89 14.08
N ASP A 94 -6.47 25.54 14.85
CA ASP A 94 -6.61 26.99 14.94
C ASP A 94 -6.72 27.37 16.42
N VAL A 95 -5.68 28.04 16.93
CA VAL A 95 -5.59 28.48 18.32
C VAL A 95 -6.20 29.89 18.41
N GLN A 96 -7.29 30.00 19.19
CA GLN A 96 -8.08 31.22 19.27
C GLN A 96 -7.70 32.12 20.46
N ASP A 97 -7.62 31.52 21.67
CA ASP A 97 -7.34 32.24 22.89
C ASP A 97 -6.15 31.58 23.61
N VAL A 98 -5.16 32.40 24.02
CA VAL A 98 -3.96 31.99 24.76
C VAL A 98 -3.73 32.98 25.91
N PRO A 99 -3.40 32.52 27.12
CA PRO A 99 -3.00 33.41 28.21
C PRO A 99 -1.84 34.33 27.84
N GLN A 100 -1.95 35.61 28.14
CA GLN A 100 -0.94 36.62 27.76
C GLN A 100 0.04 36.92 28.91
N SER A 101 -0.25 36.50 30.13
CA SER A 101 0.61 36.67 31.32
C SER A 101 0.44 35.52 32.30
N ALA A 102 1.38 35.38 33.24
CA ALA A 102 1.35 34.32 34.24
C ALA A 102 0.15 34.40 35.23
N ASN A 103 -0.52 35.55 35.31
CA ASN A 103 -1.69 35.76 36.14
C ASN A 103 -2.96 35.94 35.29
N ASP A 104 -2.92 35.64 34.03
CA ASP A 104 -4.03 35.73 33.11
C ASP A 104 -4.93 34.50 33.26
N GLU A 105 -6.20 34.73 33.60
CA GLU A 105 -7.20 33.67 33.73
C GLU A 105 -7.84 33.30 32.41
N THR A 106 -7.31 33.80 31.28
CA THR A 106 -7.77 33.44 29.94
C THR A 106 -7.53 31.95 29.72
N LYS A 107 -8.60 31.27 29.35
CA LYS A 107 -8.55 29.83 29.02
C LYS A 107 -7.92 29.63 27.68
N LEU A 108 -7.07 28.62 27.55
CA LEU A 108 -6.63 28.18 26.23
C LEU A 108 -7.84 27.65 25.46
N LYS A 109 -8.06 28.20 24.29
CA LYS A 109 -9.11 27.74 23.39
C LYS A 109 -8.54 27.51 22.00
N PHE A 110 -8.73 26.29 21.51
CA PHE A 110 -8.36 25.94 20.15
C PHE A 110 -9.47 25.15 19.48
N THR A 111 -9.42 25.15 18.16
CA THR A 111 -10.27 24.28 17.34
C THR A 111 -9.41 23.35 16.51
N ALA A 112 -9.88 22.11 16.38
CA ALA A 112 -9.29 21.11 15.49
C ALA A 112 -10.35 20.70 14.47
N THR A 113 -10.05 20.89 13.20
CA THR A 113 -10.89 20.39 12.12
C THR A 113 -10.23 19.15 11.56
N VAL A 114 -10.93 18.02 11.56
CA VAL A 114 -10.38 16.73 11.15
C VAL A 114 -11.42 15.93 10.39
N GLU A 115 -10.97 15.17 9.43
CA GLU A 115 -11.77 14.14 8.80
C GLU A 115 -11.85 12.92 9.73
N ARG A 116 -13.01 12.27 9.74
CA ARG A 116 -13.27 11.12 10.60
C ARG A 116 -13.87 9.97 9.80
N ARG A 117 -13.65 8.76 10.26
CA ARG A 117 -14.40 7.61 9.78
C ARG A 117 -15.90 7.83 10.12
N PRO A 118 -16.82 7.64 9.16
CA PRO A 118 -18.25 7.65 9.44
C PRO A 118 -18.63 6.49 10.37
N ASP A 119 -19.73 6.63 11.07
CA ASP A 119 -20.31 5.54 11.86
C ASP A 119 -20.95 4.55 10.88
N ILE A 120 -20.48 3.28 10.86
CA ILE A 120 -20.94 2.24 9.94
C ILE A 120 -21.63 1.14 10.77
N GLU A 121 -22.92 0.94 10.51
CA GLU A 121 -23.68 -0.14 11.13
C GLU A 121 -23.66 -1.36 10.18
N LEU A 122 -22.78 -2.31 10.48
CA LEU A 122 -22.66 -3.54 9.67
C LEU A 122 -23.86 -4.48 9.92
N PRO A 123 -24.29 -5.23 8.89
CA PRO A 123 -25.31 -6.26 9.02
C PRO A 123 -24.86 -7.37 9.99
N GLU A 124 -25.81 -8.19 10.43
CA GLU A 124 -25.48 -9.41 11.17
C GLU A 124 -24.71 -10.37 10.27
N ILE A 125 -23.62 -10.94 10.80
CA ILE A 125 -22.69 -11.78 10.05
C ILE A 125 -23.10 -13.26 10.20
N ASP A 126 -23.55 -13.63 11.40
CA ASP A 126 -23.93 -15.01 11.70
C ASP A 126 -25.02 -15.53 10.79
N GLY A 127 -24.74 -16.65 10.13
CA GLY A 127 -25.68 -17.31 9.25
C GLY A 127 -25.79 -16.72 7.83
N LEU A 128 -24.94 -15.76 7.47
CA LEU A 128 -24.83 -15.31 6.08
C LEU A 128 -24.33 -16.46 5.19
N GLU A 129 -24.96 -16.59 4.02
CA GLU A 129 -24.49 -17.46 2.94
C GLU A 129 -24.01 -16.59 1.78
N ILE A 130 -22.83 -16.89 1.28
CA ILE A 130 -22.19 -16.15 0.20
C ILE A 130 -21.85 -17.11 -0.92
N ALA A 131 -22.43 -16.89 -2.09
CA ALA A 131 -22.14 -17.68 -3.27
C ALA A 131 -20.84 -17.20 -3.91
N ILE A 132 -19.97 -18.16 -4.23
CA ILE A 132 -18.70 -17.95 -4.92
C ILE A 132 -18.55 -18.95 -6.06
N SER A 133 -17.62 -18.71 -6.96
CA SER A 133 -17.36 -19.61 -8.08
C SER A 133 -16.69 -20.90 -7.61
N LYS A 134 -16.97 -22.02 -8.31
CA LYS A 134 -16.22 -23.25 -8.09
C LYS A 134 -14.84 -23.12 -8.75
N PRO A 135 -13.76 -23.55 -8.06
CA PRO A 135 -12.45 -23.57 -8.69
C PRO A 135 -12.45 -24.58 -9.84
N GLU A 136 -12.22 -24.11 -11.04
CA GLU A 136 -12.19 -24.94 -12.23
C GLU A 136 -10.79 -24.85 -12.86
N VAL A 137 -10.22 -26.02 -13.15
CA VAL A 137 -8.99 -26.13 -13.93
C VAL A 137 -9.36 -26.74 -15.27
N LYS A 138 -9.26 -25.95 -16.31
CA LYS A 138 -9.51 -26.40 -17.68
C LYS A 138 -8.24 -27.04 -18.26
N ASP A 139 -8.41 -28.01 -19.11
CA ASP A 139 -7.28 -28.62 -19.83
C ASP A 139 -6.50 -27.57 -20.64
N GLU A 140 -7.19 -26.55 -21.16
CA GLU A 140 -6.58 -25.40 -21.82
C GLU A 140 -5.59 -24.62 -20.91
N ASP A 141 -5.83 -24.55 -19.61
CA ASP A 141 -4.94 -23.87 -18.66
C ASP A 141 -3.67 -24.67 -18.43
N VAL A 142 -3.81 -25.99 -18.41
CA VAL A 142 -2.67 -26.92 -18.32
C VAL A 142 -1.83 -26.86 -19.61
N ASP A 143 -2.48 -26.87 -20.77
CA ASP A 143 -1.81 -26.81 -22.06
C ASP A 143 -1.09 -25.46 -22.25
N LYS A 144 -1.69 -24.35 -21.84
CA LYS A 144 -1.03 -23.03 -21.87
C LYS A 144 0.23 -22.98 -21.00
N ARG A 145 0.16 -23.54 -19.80
CA ARG A 145 1.33 -23.58 -18.90
C ARG A 145 2.43 -24.48 -19.44
N LEU A 146 2.04 -25.62 -20.00
CA LEU A 146 2.97 -26.53 -20.66
C LEU A 146 3.64 -25.86 -21.86
N GLU A 147 2.89 -25.12 -22.68
CA GLU A 147 3.42 -24.39 -23.83
C GLU A 147 4.34 -23.25 -23.40
N THR A 148 3.99 -22.52 -22.34
CA THR A 148 4.88 -21.50 -21.75
C THR A 148 6.20 -22.12 -21.24
N LEU A 149 6.14 -23.30 -20.63
CA LEU A 149 7.33 -24.03 -20.24
C LEU A 149 8.15 -24.46 -21.46
N ARG A 150 7.49 -25.01 -22.49
CA ARG A 150 8.08 -25.43 -23.75
C ARG A 150 8.83 -24.30 -24.47
N GLN A 151 8.26 -23.09 -24.51
CA GLN A 151 8.89 -21.90 -25.09
C GLN A 151 10.21 -21.53 -24.41
N ARG A 152 10.35 -21.77 -23.10
CA ARG A 152 11.62 -21.52 -22.39
C ARG A 152 12.77 -22.42 -22.84
N PHE A 153 12.45 -23.55 -23.46
CA PHE A 153 13.39 -24.52 -24.01
C PHE A 153 13.49 -24.44 -25.53
N GLY A 154 12.82 -23.44 -26.14
CA GLY A 154 12.91 -23.16 -27.56
C GLY A 154 14.34 -22.76 -27.98
N THR A 155 14.75 -23.19 -29.16
CA THR A 155 16.03 -22.83 -29.76
C THR A 155 15.81 -21.96 -31.00
N LEU A 156 16.60 -20.88 -31.13
CA LEU A 156 16.49 -19.98 -32.27
C LEU A 156 17.38 -20.50 -33.42
N VAL A 157 16.74 -20.96 -34.51
CA VAL A 157 17.39 -21.49 -35.69
C VAL A 157 17.27 -20.49 -36.84
N GLY A 158 18.38 -20.20 -37.52
CA GLY A 158 18.40 -19.31 -38.70
C GLY A 158 17.58 -19.90 -39.83
N VAL A 159 16.73 -19.08 -40.45
CA VAL A 159 15.87 -19.49 -41.59
C VAL A 159 16.08 -18.59 -42.82
N ASP A 160 16.07 -19.19 -44.00
CA ASP A 160 16.19 -18.48 -45.28
C ASP A 160 14.79 -18.29 -45.91
N ARG A 161 13.85 -17.73 -45.16
CA ARG A 161 12.50 -17.39 -45.62
C ARG A 161 12.10 -16.01 -45.10
N PRO A 162 11.06 -15.39 -45.70
CA PRO A 162 10.50 -14.16 -45.15
C PRO A 162 10.09 -14.32 -43.68
N ALA A 163 10.29 -13.26 -42.89
CA ALA A 163 9.92 -13.19 -41.51
C ALA A 163 8.39 -13.27 -41.35
N ALA A 164 7.95 -13.97 -40.35
CA ALA A 164 6.55 -14.16 -40.03
C ALA A 164 6.34 -13.96 -38.52
N LYS A 165 5.10 -13.76 -38.10
CA LYS A 165 4.74 -13.62 -36.68
C LYS A 165 5.29 -14.78 -35.84
N GLY A 166 5.98 -14.48 -34.74
CA GLY A 166 6.67 -15.43 -33.86
C GLY A 166 8.10 -15.70 -34.23
N ASP A 167 8.62 -15.15 -35.35
CA ASP A 167 10.04 -15.21 -35.65
C ASP A 167 10.81 -14.09 -34.94
N PHE A 168 12.11 -14.34 -34.76
CA PHE A 168 13.04 -13.36 -34.20
C PHE A 168 13.89 -12.79 -35.35
N ALA A 169 13.71 -11.50 -35.60
CA ALA A 169 14.54 -10.78 -36.57
C ALA A 169 15.67 -10.03 -35.85
N ASN A 170 16.90 -10.18 -36.37
CA ASN A 170 17.97 -9.26 -36.02
C ASN A 170 17.89 -8.08 -36.97
N ILE A 171 17.66 -6.88 -36.44
CA ILE A 171 17.35 -5.69 -37.20
C ILE A 171 18.26 -4.53 -36.84
N ASP A 172 18.48 -3.64 -37.82
CA ASP A 172 19.04 -2.32 -37.60
C ASP A 172 17.90 -1.29 -37.78
N LEU A 173 17.77 -0.38 -36.84
CA LEU A 173 16.76 0.67 -36.83
C LEU A 173 17.43 2.04 -36.91
N THR A 174 16.90 2.93 -37.73
CA THR A 174 17.34 4.32 -37.82
C THR A 174 16.11 5.21 -37.89
N ALA A 175 15.96 6.08 -36.90
CA ALA A 175 14.84 7.06 -36.82
C ALA A 175 15.30 8.43 -37.31
N GLU A 176 14.54 9.02 -38.22
CA GLU A 176 14.80 10.34 -38.82
C GLU A 176 13.61 11.28 -38.57
N ILE A 177 13.90 12.51 -38.18
CA ILE A 177 12.92 13.61 -38.09
C ILE A 177 13.41 14.74 -39.01
N ASP A 178 12.58 15.19 -39.95
CA ASP A 178 12.92 16.21 -40.93
C ASP A 178 14.22 15.94 -41.75
N GLY A 179 14.57 14.65 -41.90
CA GLY A 179 15.76 14.20 -42.63
C GLY A 179 17.05 14.19 -41.80
N GLU A 180 17.00 14.45 -40.53
CA GLU A 180 18.11 14.30 -39.59
C GLU A 180 17.94 13.01 -38.76
N THR A 181 18.99 12.21 -38.63
CA THR A 181 18.98 11.00 -37.80
C THR A 181 18.97 11.42 -36.32
N VAL A 182 17.93 11.01 -35.60
CA VAL A 182 17.75 11.31 -34.19
C VAL A 182 18.06 10.12 -33.27
N ASP A 183 17.93 8.89 -33.80
CA ASP A 183 18.30 7.66 -33.10
C ASP A 183 18.71 6.59 -34.07
N SER A 184 19.63 5.70 -33.65
CA SER A 184 20.08 4.56 -34.45
C SER A 184 20.51 3.41 -33.56
N GLN A 185 19.96 2.22 -33.81
CA GLN A 185 20.27 0.99 -33.08
C GLN A 185 20.60 -0.11 -34.09
N GLU A 186 21.71 -0.82 -33.88
CA GLU A 186 22.16 -1.90 -34.76
C GLU A 186 22.11 -3.26 -34.05
N GLY A 187 21.74 -4.30 -34.76
CA GLY A 187 21.77 -5.68 -34.27
C GLY A 187 20.72 -6.00 -33.18
N VAL A 188 19.63 -5.28 -33.14
CA VAL A 188 18.57 -5.51 -32.18
C VAL A 188 17.82 -6.80 -32.50
N SER A 189 17.63 -7.68 -31.52
CA SER A 189 16.80 -8.88 -31.69
C SER A 189 15.35 -8.51 -31.32
N TYR A 190 14.45 -8.68 -32.27
CA TYR A 190 13.03 -8.37 -32.10
C TYR A 190 12.16 -9.58 -32.48
N GLU A 191 11.20 -9.91 -31.61
CA GLU A 191 10.19 -10.94 -31.88
C GLU A 191 9.00 -10.32 -32.61
N LEU A 192 8.72 -10.79 -33.83
CA LEU A 192 7.61 -10.31 -34.61
C LEU A 192 6.27 -10.69 -34.01
N GLY A 193 5.42 -9.68 -33.81
CA GLY A 193 4.10 -9.83 -33.19
C GLY A 193 4.09 -9.64 -31.70
N SER A 194 5.22 -9.27 -31.07
CA SER A 194 5.31 -8.95 -29.64
C SER A 194 4.76 -7.58 -29.30
N ASN A 195 4.72 -6.64 -30.24
CA ASN A 195 4.35 -5.22 -30.05
C ASN A 195 5.09 -4.57 -28.86
N THR A 196 6.37 -4.91 -28.66
CA THR A 196 7.18 -4.41 -27.52
C THR A 196 8.09 -3.25 -27.89
N MET A 197 8.03 -2.79 -29.14
CA MET A 197 8.79 -1.66 -29.68
C MET A 197 7.85 -0.67 -30.38
N LEU A 198 8.36 0.04 -31.37
CA LEU A 198 7.62 1.10 -32.06
C LEU A 198 6.36 0.58 -32.76
N ASP A 199 5.26 1.32 -32.64
CA ASP A 199 4.02 1.07 -33.38
C ASP A 199 4.28 1.03 -34.90
N GLY A 200 3.79 -0.02 -35.57
CA GLY A 200 3.97 -0.25 -37.01
C GLY A 200 5.22 -1.05 -37.39
N LEU A 201 6.08 -1.41 -36.43
CA LEU A 201 7.28 -2.20 -36.67
C LEU A 201 6.94 -3.63 -37.11
N ASP A 202 5.94 -4.24 -36.47
CA ASP A 202 5.51 -5.60 -36.83
C ASP A 202 5.00 -5.70 -38.26
N GLU A 203 4.15 -4.76 -38.69
CA GLU A 203 3.64 -4.70 -40.05
C GLU A 203 4.74 -4.41 -41.04
N ALA A 204 5.74 -3.60 -40.66
CA ALA A 204 6.88 -3.28 -41.52
C ALA A 204 7.83 -4.46 -41.72
N LEU A 205 7.94 -5.33 -40.73
CA LEU A 205 8.82 -6.51 -40.78
C LEU A 205 8.17 -7.75 -41.40
N ASP A 206 6.83 -7.83 -41.38
CA ASP A 206 6.13 -9.02 -41.91
C ASP A 206 6.41 -9.23 -43.39
N GLY A 207 6.89 -10.41 -43.71
CA GLY A 207 7.21 -10.78 -45.07
C GLY A 207 8.58 -10.32 -45.60
N LEU A 208 9.40 -9.62 -44.78
CA LEU A 208 10.76 -9.23 -45.18
C LEU A 208 11.75 -10.39 -44.97
N SER A 209 12.69 -10.52 -45.91
CA SER A 209 13.78 -11.48 -45.86
C SER A 209 15.07 -10.84 -45.33
N ALA A 210 16.02 -11.67 -44.92
CA ALA A 210 17.35 -11.21 -44.54
C ALA A 210 18.01 -10.39 -45.67
N GLY A 211 18.52 -9.20 -45.31
CA GLY A 211 19.12 -8.25 -46.22
C GLY A 211 18.15 -7.21 -46.80
N GLU A 212 16.86 -7.36 -46.64
CA GLU A 212 15.85 -6.38 -47.08
C GLU A 212 15.69 -5.24 -46.08
N GLU A 213 15.27 -4.09 -46.60
CA GLU A 213 15.00 -2.90 -45.80
C GLU A 213 13.66 -2.26 -46.18
N THR A 214 13.02 -1.66 -45.22
CA THR A 214 11.77 -0.90 -45.41
C THR A 214 11.76 0.35 -44.56
N THR A 215 10.75 1.17 -44.73
CA THR A 215 10.57 2.42 -43.99
C THR A 215 9.11 2.57 -43.58
N PHE A 216 8.88 2.94 -42.35
CA PHE A 216 7.53 3.20 -41.85
C PHE A 216 7.50 4.47 -40.97
N GLU A 217 6.32 5.01 -40.68
CA GLU A 217 6.14 6.11 -39.74
C GLU A 217 5.81 5.55 -38.37
N GLY A 218 6.59 5.90 -37.37
CA GLY A 218 6.36 5.53 -35.96
C GLY A 218 6.43 6.74 -35.03
N THR A 219 5.92 6.58 -33.81
CA THR A 219 6.07 7.57 -32.75
C THR A 219 7.16 7.12 -31.80
N LEU A 220 8.12 7.98 -31.50
CA LEU A 220 9.22 7.64 -30.60
C LEU A 220 8.69 7.59 -29.14
N GLU A 221 8.97 6.50 -28.45
CA GLU A 221 8.45 6.26 -27.09
C GLU A 221 9.40 6.70 -25.98
N ALA A 222 10.64 7.08 -26.31
CA ALA A 222 11.64 7.47 -25.32
C ALA A 222 12.67 8.46 -25.90
N GLY A 223 13.45 9.11 -25.03
CA GLY A 223 14.55 9.99 -25.39
C GLY A 223 14.14 11.46 -25.53
N GLU A 224 15.05 12.27 -26.14
CA GLU A 224 14.83 13.72 -26.28
C GLU A 224 13.67 14.07 -27.25
N HIS A 225 13.24 13.12 -28.07
CA HIS A 225 12.19 13.26 -29.07
C HIS A 225 10.95 12.42 -28.76
N GLU A 226 10.73 12.05 -27.50
CA GLU A 226 9.56 11.30 -27.06
C GLU A 226 8.24 11.95 -27.49
N GLY A 227 7.33 11.14 -28.05
CA GLY A 227 6.03 11.58 -28.56
C GLY A 227 6.06 12.24 -29.94
N GLN A 228 7.23 12.37 -30.58
CA GLN A 228 7.33 12.91 -31.94
C GLN A 228 7.22 11.80 -32.98
N LYS A 229 6.62 12.12 -34.11
CA LYS A 229 6.59 11.23 -35.28
C LYS A 229 7.94 11.25 -35.98
N ALA A 230 8.45 10.07 -36.26
CA ALA A 230 9.70 9.88 -37.00
C ALA A 230 9.47 8.94 -38.16
N THR A 231 10.26 9.10 -39.19
CA THR A 231 10.40 8.12 -40.26
C THR A 231 11.45 7.10 -39.82
N VAL A 232 11.04 5.85 -39.62
CA VAL A 232 11.91 4.79 -39.16
C VAL A 232 12.28 3.87 -40.30
N LYS A 233 13.57 3.79 -40.58
CA LYS A 233 14.15 2.84 -41.52
C LYS A 233 14.56 1.60 -40.75
N VAL A 234 14.07 0.44 -41.17
CA VAL A 234 14.44 -0.86 -40.61
C VAL A 234 15.08 -1.74 -41.67
N LYS A 235 16.18 -2.39 -41.30
CA LYS A 235 16.87 -3.38 -42.12
C LYS A 235 16.92 -4.70 -41.36
N VAL A 236 16.53 -5.77 -42.03
CA VAL A 236 16.61 -7.14 -41.51
C VAL A 236 17.98 -7.73 -41.80
N ASN A 237 18.75 -8.03 -40.76
CA ASN A 237 20.07 -8.66 -40.92
C ASN A 237 19.97 -10.18 -41.00
N SER A 238 19.12 -10.80 -40.19
CA SER A 238 18.82 -12.22 -40.20
C SER A 238 17.47 -12.52 -39.61
N VAL A 239 16.87 -13.62 -40.01
CA VAL A 239 15.62 -14.14 -39.47
C VAL A 239 15.90 -15.47 -38.79
N LYS A 240 15.38 -15.67 -37.60
CA LYS A 240 15.43 -16.92 -36.83
C LYS A 240 14.04 -17.35 -36.48
N ALA A 241 13.71 -18.61 -36.69
CA ALA A 241 12.51 -19.22 -36.19
C ALA A 241 12.78 -19.89 -34.83
N GLU A 242 11.82 -19.83 -33.95
CA GLU A 242 11.88 -20.62 -32.72
C GLU A 242 11.49 -22.06 -33.02
N GLU A 243 12.42 -22.99 -32.85
CA GLU A 243 12.15 -24.42 -32.85
C GLU A 243 11.89 -24.89 -31.43
N LEU A 244 10.62 -25.26 -31.18
CA LEU A 244 10.21 -25.78 -29.89
C LEU A 244 10.45 -27.29 -29.80
N PRO A 245 10.93 -27.82 -28.67
CA PRO A 245 11.10 -29.24 -28.45
C PRO A 245 9.77 -29.99 -28.61
N GLU A 246 9.80 -31.25 -28.97
CA GLU A 246 8.59 -32.10 -28.97
C GLU A 246 8.12 -32.37 -27.54
N LEU A 247 6.81 -32.34 -27.34
CA LEU A 247 6.20 -32.68 -26.04
C LEU A 247 6.19 -34.21 -25.87
N ASN A 248 7.26 -34.72 -25.26
CA ASN A 248 7.47 -36.14 -25.00
C ASN A 248 8.16 -36.32 -23.62
N ASP A 249 8.50 -37.55 -23.25
CA ASP A 249 9.15 -37.86 -21.97
C ASP A 249 10.59 -37.30 -21.87
N GLU A 250 11.28 -37.14 -23.01
CA GLU A 250 12.61 -36.53 -23.05
C GLU A 250 12.53 -35.06 -22.66
N PHE A 251 11.54 -34.33 -23.19
CA PHE A 251 11.26 -32.96 -22.80
C PHE A 251 10.91 -32.84 -21.31
N ALA A 252 10.07 -33.74 -20.78
CA ALA A 252 9.72 -33.73 -19.36
C ALA A 252 10.95 -33.87 -18.47
N SER A 253 11.86 -34.79 -18.79
CA SER A 253 13.11 -35.02 -18.06
C SER A 253 14.09 -33.84 -18.17
N GLU A 254 14.09 -33.11 -19.29
CA GLU A 254 14.95 -31.95 -19.49
C GLU A 254 14.41 -30.69 -18.79
N ALA A 255 13.09 -30.49 -18.86
CA ALA A 255 12.42 -29.27 -18.39
C ALA A 255 11.97 -29.31 -16.91
N SER A 256 12.03 -30.47 -16.26
CA SER A 256 11.52 -30.68 -14.92
C SER A 256 12.23 -31.82 -14.17
N GLU A 257 11.76 -32.15 -12.97
CA GLU A 257 12.20 -33.31 -12.18
C GLU A 257 11.46 -34.62 -12.50
N PHE A 258 10.53 -34.60 -13.48
CA PHE A 258 9.69 -35.72 -13.84
C PHE A 258 10.25 -36.52 -15.02
N ASP A 259 10.09 -37.84 -14.97
CA ASP A 259 10.61 -38.74 -16.03
C ASP A 259 9.64 -38.88 -17.20
N THR A 260 8.35 -38.53 -17.03
CA THR A 260 7.32 -38.66 -18.06
C THR A 260 6.50 -37.38 -18.25
N LEU A 261 6.02 -37.18 -19.49
CA LEU A 261 5.15 -36.04 -19.82
C LEU A 261 3.84 -36.06 -19.03
N ASP A 262 3.30 -37.27 -18.72
CA ASP A 262 2.08 -37.39 -17.95
C ASP A 262 2.27 -36.96 -16.49
N GLU A 263 3.41 -37.27 -15.88
CA GLU A 263 3.77 -36.77 -14.54
C GLU A 263 3.93 -35.25 -14.52
N LEU A 264 4.62 -34.67 -15.48
CA LEU A 264 4.75 -33.23 -15.63
C LEU A 264 3.38 -32.55 -15.79
N LYS A 265 2.50 -33.08 -16.64
CA LYS A 265 1.13 -32.58 -16.79
C LYS A 265 0.29 -32.70 -15.51
N ALA A 266 0.46 -33.78 -14.76
CA ALA A 266 -0.21 -33.95 -13.49
C ALA A 266 0.24 -32.91 -12.45
N ASP A 267 1.52 -32.60 -12.39
CA ASP A 267 2.07 -31.56 -11.52
C ASP A 267 1.60 -30.16 -11.93
N ILE A 268 1.67 -29.83 -13.22
CA ILE A 268 1.11 -28.57 -13.75
C ILE A 268 -0.36 -28.43 -13.42
N ARG A 269 -1.16 -29.52 -13.53
CA ARG A 269 -2.58 -29.50 -13.16
C ARG A 269 -2.79 -29.28 -11.68
N LYS A 270 -1.95 -29.89 -10.83
CA LYS A 270 -1.97 -29.68 -9.39
C LYS A 270 -1.64 -28.23 -9.02
N ALA A 271 -0.61 -27.66 -9.61
CA ALA A 271 -0.28 -26.24 -9.41
C ALA A 271 -1.40 -25.31 -9.90
N ALA A 272 -2.01 -25.61 -11.05
CA ALA A 272 -3.16 -24.87 -11.57
C ALA A 272 -4.39 -24.97 -10.63
N ALA A 273 -4.60 -26.12 -9.99
CA ALA A 273 -5.66 -26.30 -8.99
C ALA A 273 -5.41 -25.46 -7.74
N GLN A 274 -4.21 -25.46 -7.21
CA GLN A 274 -3.82 -24.61 -6.07
C GLN A 274 -4.01 -23.11 -6.37
N ASP A 275 -3.65 -22.67 -7.58
CA ASP A 275 -3.88 -21.29 -8.00
C ASP A 275 -5.38 -20.98 -8.16
N ALA A 276 -6.18 -21.95 -8.63
CA ALA A 276 -7.63 -21.78 -8.74
C ALA A 276 -8.29 -21.69 -7.36
N GLU A 277 -7.85 -22.50 -6.40
CA GLU A 277 -8.26 -22.40 -4.99
C GLU A 277 -7.85 -21.05 -4.37
N GLY A 278 -6.63 -20.57 -4.64
CA GLY A 278 -6.18 -19.24 -4.20
C GLY A 278 -7.02 -18.10 -4.77
N ARG A 279 -7.41 -18.19 -6.06
CA ARG A 279 -8.35 -17.23 -6.67
C ARG A 279 -9.73 -17.31 -6.04
N GLN A 280 -10.22 -18.52 -5.73
CA GLN A 280 -11.49 -18.70 -5.04
C GLN A 280 -11.48 -18.07 -3.64
N ALA A 281 -10.38 -18.21 -2.89
CA ALA A 281 -10.24 -17.56 -1.59
C ALA A 281 -10.24 -16.01 -1.70
N THR A 282 -9.63 -15.47 -2.76
CA THR A 282 -9.68 -14.04 -3.06
C THR A 282 -11.09 -13.59 -3.42
N GLU A 283 -11.80 -14.33 -4.27
CA GLU A 283 -13.20 -14.08 -4.61
C GLU A 283 -14.10 -14.13 -3.36
N ALA A 284 -13.88 -15.11 -2.48
CA ALA A 284 -14.61 -15.23 -1.23
C ALA A 284 -14.44 -14.00 -0.34
N ARG A 285 -13.20 -13.50 -0.22
CA ARG A 285 -12.89 -12.25 0.50
C ARG A 285 -13.63 -11.07 -0.10
N ASP A 286 -13.53 -10.89 -1.41
CA ASP A 286 -14.12 -9.75 -2.09
C ASP A 286 -15.67 -9.81 -2.04
N ALA A 287 -16.26 -11.01 -2.20
CA ALA A 287 -17.68 -11.22 -2.05
C ALA A 287 -18.17 -10.97 -0.62
N PHE A 288 -17.38 -11.35 0.40
CA PHE A 288 -17.68 -11.06 1.79
C PHE A 288 -17.69 -9.56 2.07
N ILE A 289 -16.65 -8.83 1.64
CA ILE A 289 -16.58 -7.37 1.80
C ILE A 289 -17.74 -6.69 1.07
N ALA A 290 -18.03 -7.11 -0.17
CA ALA A 290 -19.16 -6.59 -0.93
C ALA A 290 -20.49 -6.85 -0.21
N LYS A 291 -20.66 -8.02 0.41
CA LYS A 291 -21.86 -8.37 1.18
C LYS A 291 -22.02 -7.50 2.43
N LEU A 292 -20.92 -7.17 3.10
CA LEU A 292 -20.96 -6.25 4.25
C LEU A 292 -21.33 -4.83 3.83
N GLN A 293 -20.99 -4.42 2.62
CA GLN A 293 -21.30 -3.08 2.08
C GLN A 293 -22.70 -2.97 1.48
N GLU A 294 -23.38 -4.10 1.26
CA GLU A 294 -24.69 -4.13 0.59
C GLU A 294 -25.73 -3.28 1.32
N GLY A 295 -26.28 -2.29 0.62
CA GLY A 295 -27.27 -1.37 1.16
C GLY A 295 -26.74 -0.28 2.11
N LEU A 296 -25.43 -0.18 2.30
CA LEU A 296 -24.81 0.86 3.12
C LEU A 296 -24.35 2.05 2.26
N GLU A 297 -24.68 3.26 2.71
CA GLU A 297 -24.07 4.48 2.20
C GLU A 297 -22.83 4.80 3.04
N ILE A 298 -21.65 4.59 2.47
CA ILE A 298 -20.36 4.82 3.14
C ILE A 298 -19.71 6.06 2.53
N PRO A 299 -19.89 7.24 3.13
CA PRO A 299 -19.27 8.46 2.64
C PRO A 299 -17.76 8.42 2.86
N VAL A 300 -16.99 8.75 1.83
CA VAL A 300 -15.53 8.74 1.86
C VAL A 300 -15.00 10.14 2.22
N PRO A 301 -14.03 10.26 3.16
CA PRO A 301 -13.39 11.53 3.50
C PRO A 301 -12.65 12.12 2.28
N LYS A 302 -13.01 13.34 1.91
CA LYS A 302 -12.54 13.96 0.65
C LYS A 302 -11.05 14.27 0.64
N GLY A 303 -10.52 14.78 1.76
CA GLY A 303 -9.11 15.15 1.87
C GLY A 303 -8.22 13.92 1.92
N VAL A 304 -8.64 12.87 2.65
CA VAL A 304 -7.92 11.59 2.68
C VAL A 304 -7.91 10.97 1.29
N LYS A 305 -9.07 10.93 0.60
CA LYS A 305 -9.16 10.44 -0.78
C LYS A 305 -8.21 11.21 -1.71
N ALA A 306 -8.21 12.54 -1.64
CA ALA A 306 -7.36 13.36 -2.51
C ALA A 306 -5.87 13.07 -2.31
N ASN A 307 -5.42 12.95 -1.06
CA ASN A 307 -4.02 12.63 -0.73
C ASN A 307 -3.64 11.23 -1.24
N MET A 308 -4.49 10.23 -1.04
CA MET A 308 -4.24 8.86 -1.51
C MET A 308 -4.22 8.77 -3.04
N VAL A 309 -5.10 9.50 -3.73
CA VAL A 309 -5.08 9.59 -5.21
C VAL A 309 -3.77 10.20 -5.70
N GLU A 310 -3.28 11.24 -5.04
CA GLU A 310 -1.98 11.84 -5.39
C GLU A 310 -0.83 10.84 -5.21
N GLU A 311 -0.81 10.08 -4.10
CA GLU A 311 0.21 9.04 -3.87
C GLU A 311 0.09 7.89 -4.89
N GLN A 312 -1.12 7.46 -5.21
CA GLN A 312 -1.35 6.43 -6.23
C GLN A 312 -0.82 6.88 -7.60
N LEU A 313 -1.07 8.13 -7.98
CA LEU A 313 -0.58 8.70 -9.23
C LEU A 313 0.95 8.82 -9.28
N LYS A 314 1.63 9.09 -8.14
CA LYS A 314 3.10 9.06 -8.06
C LYS A 314 3.69 7.67 -8.36
N GLY A 315 2.95 6.61 -8.02
CA GLY A 315 3.33 5.23 -8.37
C GLY A 315 3.08 4.88 -9.84
N MET A 316 2.10 5.54 -10.48
CA MET A 316 1.71 5.25 -11.88
C MET A 316 2.49 6.08 -12.91
N THR A 317 2.96 7.27 -12.55
CA THR A 317 3.64 8.20 -13.47
C THR A 317 4.69 9.03 -12.73
N PRO A 318 5.87 9.29 -13.37
CA PRO A 318 6.91 10.13 -12.78
C PRO A 318 6.45 11.56 -12.46
N ASP A 319 5.45 12.09 -13.17
CA ASP A 319 4.87 13.42 -12.97
C ASP A 319 3.34 13.31 -12.82
N PRO A 320 2.80 13.28 -11.58
CA PRO A 320 1.37 13.19 -11.33
C PRO A 320 0.55 14.31 -11.99
N GLY A 321 1.17 15.48 -12.24
CA GLY A 321 0.53 16.61 -12.90
C GLY A 321 0.18 16.33 -14.37
N LYS A 322 0.93 15.45 -15.01
CA LYS A 322 0.75 15.02 -16.41
C LYS A 322 -0.07 13.76 -16.57
N ALA A 323 -0.56 13.16 -15.48
CA ALA A 323 -1.40 11.97 -15.54
C ALA A 323 -2.60 12.18 -16.47
N THR A 324 -2.88 11.18 -17.31
CA THR A 324 -4.02 11.21 -18.23
C THR A 324 -5.36 11.23 -17.48
N LYS A 325 -6.45 11.52 -18.17
CA LYS A 325 -7.79 11.50 -17.54
C LYS A 325 -8.18 10.10 -17.12
N GLU A 326 -7.77 9.08 -17.90
CA GLU A 326 -8.01 7.67 -17.61
C GLU A 326 -7.25 7.24 -16.36
N GLN A 327 -5.96 7.59 -16.24
CA GLN A 327 -5.14 7.31 -15.04
C GLN A 327 -5.72 7.96 -13.79
N LYS A 328 -6.17 9.21 -13.87
CA LYS A 328 -6.82 9.90 -12.75
C LYS A 328 -8.13 9.24 -12.34
N ALA A 329 -8.99 8.90 -13.32
CA ALA A 329 -10.25 8.22 -13.04
C ALA A 329 -10.05 6.85 -12.42
N GLN A 330 -9.09 6.07 -12.93
CA GLN A 330 -8.72 4.77 -12.37
C GLN A 330 -8.18 4.89 -10.94
N ALA A 331 -7.28 5.85 -10.68
CA ALA A 331 -6.75 6.08 -9.34
C ALA A 331 -7.87 6.52 -8.36
N GLU A 332 -8.78 7.40 -8.79
CA GLU A 332 -9.92 7.82 -7.98
C GLU A 332 -10.87 6.68 -7.63
N GLU A 333 -11.18 5.80 -8.57
CA GLU A 333 -12.04 4.64 -8.38
C GLU A 333 -11.39 3.61 -7.45
N THR A 334 -10.11 3.29 -7.68
CA THR A 334 -9.34 2.36 -6.84
C THR A 334 -9.27 2.85 -5.40
N VAL A 335 -8.82 4.09 -5.20
CA VAL A 335 -8.69 4.69 -3.87
C VAL A 335 -10.03 4.78 -3.15
N GLU A 336 -11.12 5.11 -3.86
CA GLU A 336 -12.45 5.18 -3.25
C GLU A 336 -12.92 3.81 -2.78
N LYS A 337 -12.70 2.77 -3.58
CA LYS A 337 -13.00 1.39 -3.21
C LYS A 337 -12.17 0.97 -1.99
N ASP A 338 -10.86 1.16 -2.04
CA ASP A 338 -9.95 0.77 -0.96
C ASP A 338 -10.27 1.46 0.37
N LEU A 339 -10.62 2.75 0.32
CA LEU A 339 -11.04 3.49 1.52
C LEU A 339 -12.35 2.96 2.11
N ARG A 340 -13.34 2.60 1.25
CA ARG A 340 -14.57 1.99 1.73
C ARG A 340 -14.30 0.62 2.35
N ASP A 341 -13.50 -0.21 1.71
CA ASP A 341 -13.11 -1.53 2.20
C ASP A 341 -12.40 -1.42 3.56
N GLN A 342 -11.44 -0.50 3.69
CA GLN A 342 -10.74 -0.25 4.96
C GLN A 342 -11.70 0.18 6.07
N MET A 343 -12.61 1.12 5.80
CA MET A 343 -13.57 1.60 6.81
C MET A 343 -14.55 0.51 7.24
N VAL A 344 -14.97 -0.36 6.33
CA VAL A 344 -15.82 -1.52 6.62
C VAL A 344 -15.08 -2.54 7.47
N LEU A 345 -13.82 -2.83 7.12
CA LEU A 345 -12.99 -3.77 7.89
C LEU A 345 -12.64 -3.24 9.28
N ASP A 346 -12.42 -1.93 9.44
CA ASP A 346 -12.28 -1.31 10.76
C ASP A 346 -13.56 -1.48 11.60
N ALA A 347 -14.74 -1.25 10.99
CA ALA A 347 -16.02 -1.45 11.67
C ALA A 347 -16.27 -2.93 12.01
N LEU A 348 -15.82 -3.85 11.16
CA LEU A 348 -15.90 -5.28 11.37
C LEU A 348 -15.02 -5.70 12.56
N ALA A 349 -13.78 -5.25 12.62
CA ALA A 349 -12.87 -5.53 13.72
C ALA A 349 -13.43 -5.02 15.06
N GLU A 350 -14.04 -3.83 15.08
CA GLU A 350 -14.72 -3.29 16.25
C GLU A 350 -15.98 -4.10 16.62
N LYS A 351 -16.82 -4.50 15.64
CA LYS A 351 -18.02 -5.30 15.89
C LYS A 351 -17.69 -6.67 16.48
N LEU A 352 -16.59 -7.28 16.04
CA LEU A 352 -16.12 -8.59 16.51
C LEU A 352 -15.21 -8.52 17.74
N ASP A 353 -14.99 -7.31 18.30
CA ASP A 353 -14.09 -7.06 19.45
C ASP A 353 -12.71 -7.71 19.28
N VAL A 354 -12.12 -7.52 18.08
CA VAL A 354 -10.85 -8.15 17.71
C VAL A 354 -9.71 -7.57 18.55
N GLN A 355 -9.03 -8.45 19.26
CA GLN A 355 -7.85 -8.09 20.05
C GLN A 355 -6.58 -8.25 19.21
N VAL A 356 -5.70 -7.24 19.23
CA VAL A 356 -4.40 -7.25 18.55
C VAL A 356 -3.30 -7.34 19.59
N SER A 357 -2.53 -8.43 19.57
CA SER A 357 -1.38 -8.61 20.44
C SER A 357 -0.10 -8.02 19.85
N GLN A 358 0.92 -7.83 20.68
CA GLN A 358 2.26 -7.41 20.23
C GLN A 358 2.87 -8.42 19.25
N SER A 359 2.67 -9.72 19.52
CA SER A 359 3.15 -10.81 18.64
C SER A 359 2.49 -10.75 17.26
N ASP A 360 1.21 -10.42 17.17
CA ASP A 360 0.52 -10.26 15.88
C ASP A 360 1.19 -9.15 15.04
N VAL A 361 1.44 -7.99 15.66
CA VAL A 361 2.07 -6.85 14.98
C VAL A 361 3.51 -7.18 14.58
N PHE A 362 4.27 -7.83 15.46
CA PHE A 362 5.64 -8.24 15.17
C PHE A 362 5.69 -9.22 13.99
N ASN A 363 4.86 -10.27 14.02
CA ASN A 363 4.79 -11.26 12.96
C ASN A 363 4.37 -10.66 11.61
N PHE A 364 3.40 -9.74 11.63
CA PHE A 364 2.96 -9.01 10.44
C PHE A 364 4.10 -8.19 9.85
N LEU A 365 4.79 -7.37 10.65
CA LEU A 365 5.90 -6.54 10.19
C LEU A 365 7.09 -7.38 9.73
N ALA A 366 7.36 -8.50 10.41
CA ALA A 366 8.42 -9.43 10.01
C ALA A 366 8.12 -10.10 8.65
N SER A 367 6.86 -10.46 8.40
CA SER A 367 6.47 -11.03 7.10
C SER A 367 6.62 -10.02 5.95
N ILE A 368 6.26 -8.76 6.19
CA ILE A 368 6.48 -7.68 5.20
C ILE A 368 7.98 -7.48 4.94
N ALA A 369 8.78 -7.42 5.99
CA ALA A 369 10.24 -7.26 5.85
C ALA A 369 10.85 -8.39 5.01
N GLN A 370 10.45 -9.64 5.24
CA GLN A 370 10.89 -10.80 4.45
C GLN A 370 10.47 -10.69 2.98
N GLN A 371 9.26 -10.24 2.70
CA GLN A 371 8.78 -10.05 1.33
C GLN A 371 9.63 -9.03 0.54
N TYR A 372 10.12 -7.98 1.23
CA TYR A 372 11.01 -6.99 0.64
C TYR A 372 12.51 -7.34 0.76
N GLY A 373 12.86 -8.52 1.28
CA GLY A 373 14.25 -8.93 1.49
C GLY A 373 15.00 -8.10 2.53
N MET A 374 14.28 -7.49 3.48
CA MET A 374 14.82 -6.63 4.53
C MET A 374 15.00 -7.40 5.83
N ASP A 375 15.97 -7.00 6.66
CA ASP A 375 16.07 -7.51 8.03
C ASP A 375 14.87 -7.07 8.87
N PRO A 376 14.12 -8.00 9.51
CA PRO A 376 12.92 -7.68 10.26
C PRO A 376 13.13 -6.66 11.39
N ASN A 377 14.24 -6.75 12.13
CA ASN A 377 14.48 -5.84 13.25
C ASN A 377 14.73 -4.40 12.77
N ASN A 378 15.53 -4.25 11.71
CA ASN A 378 15.80 -2.94 11.12
C ASN A 378 14.52 -2.30 10.54
N PHE A 379 13.67 -3.12 9.91
CA PHE A 379 12.40 -2.67 9.36
C PHE A 379 11.44 -2.19 10.48
N ILE A 380 11.27 -2.99 11.54
CA ILE A 380 10.42 -2.66 12.69
C ILE A 380 10.90 -1.38 13.38
N GLN A 381 12.20 -1.24 13.61
CA GLN A 381 12.76 -0.01 14.17
C GLN A 381 12.49 1.23 13.30
N ALA A 382 12.55 1.09 11.98
CA ALA A 382 12.21 2.17 11.07
C ALA A 382 10.72 2.56 11.17
N ILE A 383 9.80 1.58 11.24
CA ILE A 383 8.37 1.80 11.44
C ILE A 383 8.08 2.54 12.76
N ILE A 384 8.72 2.12 13.85
CA ILE A 384 8.59 2.77 15.17
C ILE A 384 9.11 4.20 15.11
N LYS A 385 10.32 4.40 14.57
CA LYS A 385 10.97 5.73 14.46
C LYS A 385 10.14 6.71 13.62
N ASN A 386 9.46 6.20 12.59
CA ASN A 386 8.60 7.00 11.73
C ASN A 386 7.19 7.20 12.30
N GLY A 387 6.87 6.67 13.49
CA GLY A 387 5.55 6.80 14.11
C GLY A 387 4.44 6.01 13.38
N GLN A 388 4.80 5.01 12.56
CA GLN A 388 3.85 4.24 11.74
C GLN A 388 3.30 2.98 12.43
N LEU A 389 3.69 2.73 13.69
CA LEU A 389 3.26 1.53 14.41
C LEU A 389 1.74 1.48 14.61
N GLY A 390 1.09 2.63 14.85
CA GLY A 390 -0.38 2.71 14.96
C GLY A 390 -1.11 2.24 13.69
N SER A 391 -0.59 2.57 12.52
CA SER A 391 -1.14 2.09 11.24
C SER A 391 -0.96 0.58 11.07
N ALA A 392 0.18 0.03 11.52
CA ALA A 392 0.41 -1.42 11.50
C ALA A 392 -0.56 -2.17 12.42
N VAL A 393 -0.83 -1.65 13.63
CA VAL A 393 -1.82 -2.21 14.55
C VAL A 393 -3.23 -2.23 13.92
N GLN A 394 -3.62 -1.15 13.25
CA GLN A 394 -4.91 -1.08 12.55
C GLN A 394 -5.00 -2.10 11.43
N GLU A 395 -3.94 -2.26 10.63
CA GLU A 395 -3.91 -3.21 9.52
C GLU A 395 -4.01 -4.67 10.02
N VAL A 396 -3.30 -5.00 11.10
CA VAL A 396 -3.43 -6.30 11.76
C VAL A 396 -4.86 -6.51 12.28
N GLY A 397 -5.46 -5.48 12.89
CA GLY A 397 -6.85 -5.54 13.35
C GLY A 397 -7.84 -5.82 12.21
N ARG A 398 -7.68 -5.14 11.06
CA ARG A 398 -8.49 -5.38 9.85
C ARG A 398 -8.33 -6.80 9.34
N SER A 399 -7.09 -7.28 9.23
CA SER A 399 -6.78 -8.63 8.76
C SER A 399 -7.40 -9.70 9.67
N LYS A 400 -7.22 -9.58 10.99
CA LYS A 400 -7.83 -10.49 11.97
C LYS A 400 -9.36 -10.40 11.93
N GLY A 401 -9.93 -9.21 11.83
CA GLY A 401 -11.36 -8.98 11.70
C GLY A 401 -11.95 -9.63 10.47
N LEU A 402 -11.28 -9.47 9.33
CA LEU A 402 -11.67 -10.12 8.07
C LEU A 402 -11.66 -11.65 8.21
N LEU A 403 -10.58 -12.23 8.70
CA LEU A 403 -10.48 -13.68 8.90
C LEU A 403 -11.55 -14.21 9.86
N ALA A 404 -11.78 -13.53 10.98
CA ALA A 404 -12.81 -13.89 11.95
C ALA A 404 -14.22 -13.82 11.33
N GLY A 405 -14.51 -12.74 10.58
CA GLY A 405 -15.78 -12.57 9.88
C GLY A 405 -16.00 -13.64 8.80
N MET A 406 -14.98 -13.93 8.00
CA MET A 406 -15.06 -14.98 6.96
C MET A 406 -15.26 -16.39 7.56
N ARG A 407 -14.74 -16.67 8.76
CA ARG A 407 -15.00 -17.95 9.47
C ARG A 407 -16.43 -18.06 9.99
N ALA A 408 -17.10 -16.93 10.27
CA ALA A 408 -18.47 -16.91 10.78
C ALA A 408 -19.54 -17.08 9.70
N VAL A 409 -19.19 -16.98 8.42
CA VAL A 409 -20.10 -17.10 7.28
C VAL A 409 -19.93 -18.41 6.54
N LYS A 410 -20.95 -18.81 5.74
CA LYS A 410 -20.89 -19.99 4.88
C LYS A 410 -20.64 -19.56 3.45
N PHE A 411 -19.59 -20.07 2.84
CA PHE A 411 -19.36 -19.93 1.42
C PHE A 411 -19.94 -21.14 0.67
N THR A 412 -20.63 -20.88 -0.42
CA THR A 412 -21.25 -21.94 -1.23
C THR A 412 -20.87 -21.77 -2.70
N ALA A 413 -20.58 -22.90 -3.37
CA ALA A 413 -20.37 -22.96 -4.81
C ALA A 413 -21.31 -24.03 -5.40
N ASP A 414 -22.13 -23.68 -6.38
CA ASP A 414 -23.13 -24.57 -6.98
C ASP A 414 -24.08 -25.22 -5.94
N GLY A 415 -24.30 -24.55 -4.79
CA GLY A 415 -25.15 -25.04 -3.70
C GLY A 415 -24.44 -25.97 -2.71
N GLU A 416 -23.18 -26.26 -2.90
CA GLU A 416 -22.33 -27.03 -1.95
C GLU A 416 -21.51 -26.07 -1.09
N VAL A 417 -21.31 -26.44 0.19
CA VAL A 417 -20.46 -25.65 1.10
C VAL A 417 -19.00 -25.81 0.70
N VAL A 418 -18.30 -24.67 0.56
CA VAL A 418 -16.87 -24.60 0.25
C VAL A 418 -16.08 -24.52 1.56
N ASP A 419 -15.09 -25.37 1.72
CA ASP A 419 -14.14 -25.32 2.81
C ASP A 419 -12.96 -24.41 2.45
N LEU A 420 -12.85 -23.29 3.12
CA LEU A 420 -11.75 -22.32 2.98
C LEU A 420 -10.76 -22.38 4.14
N SER A 421 -10.82 -23.38 5.01
CA SER A 421 -9.98 -23.48 6.22
C SER A 421 -8.48 -23.43 5.91
N ALA A 422 -8.05 -24.00 4.79
CA ALA A 422 -6.66 -23.95 4.33
C ALA A 422 -6.14 -22.51 4.12
N PHE A 423 -7.02 -21.55 3.77
CA PHE A 423 -6.68 -20.13 3.53
C PHE A 423 -6.95 -19.26 4.75
N LEU A 424 -7.98 -19.60 5.52
CA LEU A 424 -8.37 -18.82 6.70
C LEU A 424 -7.48 -19.14 7.92
N GLY A 425 -6.71 -20.22 7.88
CA GLY A 425 -5.94 -20.72 8.99
C GLY A 425 -6.82 -21.26 10.13
N GLU A 426 -6.21 -21.88 11.11
CA GLU A 426 -6.92 -22.25 12.35
C GLU A 426 -7.28 -20.97 13.13
N ALA A 427 -8.43 -20.96 13.79
CA ALA A 427 -8.73 -19.92 14.77
C ALA A 427 -7.59 -19.95 15.80
N ALA A 428 -6.89 -18.83 15.98
CA ALA A 428 -5.95 -18.74 17.09
C ALA A 428 -6.75 -19.06 18.36
N GLU A 429 -6.41 -20.15 19.04
CA GLU A 429 -6.88 -20.35 20.41
C GLU A 429 -6.37 -19.11 21.16
N ASP A 430 -7.28 -18.43 21.88
CA ASP A 430 -6.95 -17.28 22.71
C ASP A 430 -5.87 -17.72 23.73
N GLU A 431 -4.59 -17.66 23.32
CA GLU A 431 -3.55 -17.53 24.32
C GLU A 431 -3.89 -16.22 25.05
N GLU A 432 -4.05 -16.29 26.37
CA GLU A 432 -4.21 -15.14 27.26
C GLU A 432 -3.02 -14.18 27.09
N SER A 433 -2.95 -13.51 25.94
CA SER A 433 -2.02 -12.42 25.68
C SER A 433 -2.71 -11.14 26.12
N GLU A 434 -2.09 -10.43 27.05
CA GLU A 434 -2.54 -9.10 27.50
C GLU A 434 -2.96 -8.26 26.30
N SER A 435 -4.25 -7.99 26.19
CA SER A 435 -4.81 -7.09 25.19
C SER A 435 -4.23 -5.69 25.41
N VAL A 436 -3.57 -5.15 24.40
CA VAL A 436 -2.88 -3.88 24.51
C VAL A 436 -3.64 -2.87 23.67
N GLU A 437 -4.12 -1.78 24.27
CA GLU A 437 -4.59 -0.61 23.51
C GLU A 437 -3.46 -0.11 22.59
N ALA A 438 -3.78 0.36 21.39
CA ALA A 438 -2.82 0.71 20.34
C ALA A 438 -1.67 1.62 20.81
N ALA A 439 -1.91 2.51 21.78
CA ALA A 439 -0.90 3.38 22.36
C ALA A 439 0.05 2.64 23.33
N SER A 440 -0.42 1.63 24.05
CA SER A 440 0.39 0.85 24.98
C SER A 440 1.17 -0.27 24.26
N ALA A 441 0.63 -0.81 23.15
CA ALA A 441 1.35 -1.72 22.28
C ALA A 441 2.59 -1.06 21.67
N ALA A 442 2.45 0.18 21.22
CA ALA A 442 3.56 0.97 20.70
C ALA A 442 4.68 1.19 21.74
N ALA A 443 4.31 1.53 22.98
CA ALA A 443 5.26 1.75 24.06
C ALA A 443 5.97 0.45 24.49
N ALA A 444 5.25 -0.65 24.57
CA ALA A 444 5.78 -1.93 25.01
C ALA A 444 6.71 -2.59 23.98
N VAL A 445 6.42 -2.47 22.67
CA VAL A 445 7.34 -2.91 21.59
C VAL A 445 8.61 -2.06 21.58
N ALA A 446 8.51 -0.74 21.83
CA ALA A 446 9.66 0.14 21.94
C ALA A 446 10.55 -0.21 23.15
N ASP A 447 9.96 -0.54 24.31
CA ASP A 447 10.68 -0.92 25.52
C ASP A 447 11.38 -2.28 25.36
N GLU A 448 10.77 -3.27 24.71
CA GLU A 448 11.38 -4.59 24.50
C GLU A 448 12.55 -4.54 23.51
N LEU A 449 12.50 -3.66 22.51
CA LEU A 449 13.59 -3.46 21.56
C LEU A 449 14.75 -2.68 22.19
N SER A 450 14.47 -1.66 23.04
CA SER A 450 15.52 -0.94 23.75
C SER A 450 16.24 -1.81 24.78
N ALA A 451 15.52 -2.72 25.45
CA ALA A 451 16.13 -3.68 26.39
C ALA A 451 17.04 -4.72 25.72
N LYS A 452 16.78 -5.06 24.44
CA LYS A 452 17.64 -5.95 23.64
C LYS A 452 18.89 -5.27 23.09
N ASP A 453 18.85 -3.96 22.81
CA ASP A 453 20.03 -3.21 22.40
C ASP A 453 20.97 -2.95 23.59
N ASP A 454 20.45 -2.62 24.76
CA ASP A 454 21.26 -2.47 26.00
C ASP A 454 21.95 -3.77 26.42
N ALA A 455 21.40 -4.94 26.06
CA ALA A 455 22.00 -6.25 26.32
C ALA A 455 23.11 -6.63 25.32
N LYS A 456 23.13 -6.03 24.12
CA LYS A 456 24.17 -6.23 23.10
C LYS A 456 25.40 -5.34 23.28
N ASP A 457 25.23 -4.17 23.89
CA ASP A 457 26.35 -3.26 24.21
C ASP A 457 27.05 -3.60 25.53
N ALA A 458 26.56 -4.65 26.24
CA ALA A 458 27.10 -5.14 27.51
C ALA A 458 27.94 -6.45 27.39
N GLU A 459 28.10 -7.03 26.20
CA GLU A 459 29.04 -8.12 25.87
C GLU A 459 30.23 -7.60 25.03
#